data_c0a318ff5397ed260dc1886514e643c2
#
_entry.id   c0a318ff5397ed260dc1886514e643c2
#
_cell.length_a   1.000
_cell.length_b   1.000
_cell.length_c   1.000
_cell.angle_alpha   90.00
_cell.angle_beta   90.00
_cell.angle_gamma   90.00
#
_symmetry.space_group_name_H-M   'P 1'
#
loop_
_entity.id
_entity.type
_entity.pdbx_description
1 polymer ?
#
loop_
_entity_poly.entity_id
_entity_poly.type
_entity_poly.pdbx_seq_one_letter_code
_entity_poly.pdbx_strand_id
1 'polypeptide(L)'
;MTLIFGAVCGGAQTVGAAPEASLTGRLDDIARQHHGRVALYATQLNTGRVVAIDADQVVQTASVIKLTVLFEAMEQVRAGKAHWDDKVALKPGDAVSGSGVLMFMDAPLELTLKDVLTLMIVMSDNTATNLAIDRIGLDAVNARIAWMGLKDTHLYKKIGKPAEGPMPGDQAKFGLGKTTPREMARVMERIGRCELAGPQETRGPISEADAAICGVAMKMLRNQFYRDTIPRYLEKLDQTESGSGTASKTGSLNAVRADVAILAGKTGPMVFSIFTYENKDTGWTADNEGEVTIAKLARAIVEAWSPAGIDGKTLAPGLGLAAASTNGGAAASK
;
A
#
# COMPACT_ATOMS: atom_id res chain seq x y z
N MET A 1 9.02 -74.53 8.86
CA MET A 1 7.98 -73.51 8.88
C MET A 1 8.73 -72.17 9.04
N THR A 2 9.08 -71.56 7.90
CA THR A 2 9.98 -70.35 7.84
C THR A 2 9.11 -69.20 7.58
N LEU A 3 9.09 -68.23 8.51
CA LEU A 3 8.39 -66.95 8.38
C LEU A 3 9.33 -65.92 7.70
N ILE A 4 8.89 -65.39 6.54
CA ILE A 4 9.57 -64.29 5.81
C ILE A 4 8.90 -63.00 6.27
N PHE A 5 9.69 -62.11 6.89
CA PHE A 5 9.31 -60.73 7.17
C PHE A 5 9.62 -59.86 5.92
N GLY A 6 8.56 -59.33 5.30
CA GLY A 6 8.70 -58.35 4.26
C GLY A 6 8.83 -56.95 4.86
N ALA A 7 9.93 -56.25 4.57
CA ALA A 7 10.15 -54.83 4.90
C ALA A 7 9.41 -53.95 3.89
N VAL A 8 8.45 -53.16 4.40
CA VAL A 8 7.79 -52.11 3.62
C VAL A 8 8.65 -50.84 3.69
N CYS A 9 9.32 -50.49 2.62
CA CYS A 9 9.95 -49.16 2.44
C CYS A 9 8.86 -48.10 2.21
N GLY A 10 8.59 -47.30 3.23
CA GLY A 10 7.78 -46.08 3.09
C GLY A 10 8.57 -44.99 2.37
N GLY A 11 8.18 -44.70 1.12
CA GLY A 11 8.72 -43.58 0.38
C GLY A 11 8.26 -42.26 0.99
N ALA A 12 9.20 -41.41 1.44
CA ALA A 12 8.94 -40.02 1.82
C ALA A 12 8.54 -39.25 0.57
N GLN A 13 7.29 -38.86 0.46
CA GLN A 13 6.83 -37.92 -0.56
C GLN A 13 7.31 -36.54 -0.18
N THR A 14 8.19 -35.96 -0.99
CA THR A 14 8.57 -34.54 -0.94
C THR A 14 7.40 -33.70 -1.43
N VAL A 15 6.61 -33.18 -0.48
CA VAL A 15 5.56 -32.18 -0.73
C VAL A 15 6.22 -30.81 -0.72
N GLY A 16 6.52 -30.23 -1.90
CA GLY A 16 7.22 -28.95 -1.87
C GLY A 16 7.08 -28.03 -3.09
N ALA A 17 6.67 -28.49 -4.28
CA ALA A 17 6.69 -27.64 -5.49
C ALA A 17 5.30 -27.37 -6.13
N ALA A 18 4.27 -28.07 -5.76
CA ALA A 18 2.95 -27.99 -6.40
C ALA A 18 2.10 -26.76 -6.05
N PRO A 19 2.17 -26.11 -4.84
CA PRO A 19 1.26 -25.02 -4.48
C PRO A 19 1.54 -23.68 -5.16
N GLU A 20 2.82 -23.32 -5.41
CA GLU A 20 3.18 -22.01 -5.98
C GLU A 20 2.94 -21.94 -7.49
N ALA A 21 3.23 -23.00 -8.24
CA ALA A 21 2.91 -23.09 -9.67
C ALA A 21 1.39 -23.00 -9.89
N SER A 22 0.57 -23.54 -8.98
CA SER A 22 -0.89 -23.43 -9.03
C SER A 22 -1.38 -22.01 -8.73
N LEU A 23 -0.72 -21.26 -7.82
CA LEU A 23 -1.07 -19.88 -7.52
C LEU A 23 -0.78 -18.98 -8.72
N THR A 24 0.42 -19.04 -9.31
CA THR A 24 0.78 -18.25 -10.49
C THR A 24 -0.21 -18.48 -11.64
N GLY A 25 -0.53 -19.75 -11.96
CA GLY A 25 -1.52 -20.06 -13.00
C GLY A 25 -2.90 -19.47 -12.71
N ARG A 26 -3.35 -19.52 -11.45
CA ARG A 26 -4.63 -18.93 -11.03
C ARG A 26 -4.63 -17.39 -11.15
N LEU A 27 -3.52 -16.73 -10.80
CA LEU A 27 -3.38 -15.27 -10.95
C LEU A 27 -3.37 -14.87 -12.42
N ASP A 28 -2.67 -15.61 -13.28
CA ASP A 28 -2.64 -15.39 -14.71
C ASP A 28 -4.02 -15.58 -15.35
N ASP A 29 -4.80 -16.56 -14.91
CA ASP A 29 -6.17 -16.78 -15.37
C ASP A 29 -7.08 -15.61 -15.01
N ILE A 30 -6.98 -15.10 -13.77
CA ILE A 30 -7.75 -13.93 -13.32
C ILE A 30 -7.35 -12.69 -14.14
N ALA A 31 -6.05 -12.48 -14.35
CA ALA A 31 -5.54 -11.34 -15.10
C ALA A 31 -5.96 -11.38 -16.59
N ARG A 32 -5.96 -12.56 -17.22
CA ARG A 32 -6.42 -12.74 -18.62
C ARG A 32 -7.91 -12.52 -18.81
N GLN A 33 -8.73 -12.74 -17.80
CA GLN A 33 -10.17 -12.49 -17.87
C GLN A 33 -10.53 -11.00 -17.75
N HIS A 34 -9.60 -10.16 -17.31
CA HIS A 34 -9.82 -8.73 -17.14
C HIS A 34 -9.76 -7.98 -18.46
N HIS A 35 -10.77 -7.12 -18.75
CA HIS A 35 -10.82 -6.29 -19.94
C HIS A 35 -10.06 -4.97 -19.73
N GLY A 36 -8.76 -5.08 -19.59
CA GLY A 36 -7.78 -4.05 -19.36
C GLY A 36 -6.42 -4.68 -19.17
N ARG A 37 -5.59 -4.07 -18.33
CA ARG A 37 -4.28 -4.60 -17.95
C ARG A 37 -4.17 -4.71 -16.43
N VAL A 38 -3.41 -5.68 -15.97
CA VAL A 38 -3.12 -5.91 -14.56
C VAL A 38 -1.64 -5.70 -14.31
N ALA A 39 -1.29 -5.00 -13.23
CA ALA A 39 0.05 -4.93 -12.71
C ALA A 39 0.01 -5.19 -11.19
N LEU A 40 0.78 -6.16 -10.72
CA LEU A 40 0.70 -6.66 -9.36
C LEU A 40 2.08 -6.93 -8.79
N TYR A 41 2.29 -6.55 -7.55
CA TYR A 41 3.36 -7.04 -6.71
C TYR A 41 2.80 -7.39 -5.33
N ALA A 42 3.03 -8.61 -4.86
CA ALA A 42 2.72 -9.00 -3.49
C ALA A 42 3.88 -9.77 -2.88
N THR A 43 4.10 -9.56 -1.57
CA THR A 43 5.15 -10.25 -0.82
C THR A 43 4.67 -10.63 0.58
N GLN A 44 5.08 -11.79 1.05
CA GLN A 44 4.92 -12.22 2.44
C GLN A 44 6.22 -11.93 3.19
N LEU A 45 6.16 -11.02 4.16
CA LEU A 45 7.35 -10.36 4.72
C LEU A 45 8.25 -11.23 5.59
N ASN A 46 7.71 -12.28 6.20
CA ASN A 46 8.47 -13.21 7.05
C ASN A 46 9.10 -14.38 6.28
N THR A 47 8.58 -14.71 5.08
CA THR A 47 9.07 -15.82 4.27
C THR A 47 9.83 -15.36 3.03
N GLY A 48 9.63 -14.10 2.61
CA GLY A 48 10.18 -13.57 1.37
C GLY A 48 9.48 -14.09 0.10
N ARG A 49 8.33 -14.82 0.23
CA ARG A 49 7.54 -15.22 -0.94
C ARG A 49 7.10 -13.99 -1.72
N VAL A 50 7.13 -14.09 -3.04
CA VAL A 50 6.72 -13.01 -3.96
C VAL A 50 5.89 -13.59 -5.09
N VAL A 51 4.84 -12.88 -5.47
CA VAL A 51 4.16 -13.01 -6.76
C VAL A 51 4.12 -11.67 -7.45
N ALA A 52 4.25 -11.67 -8.77
CA ALA A 52 4.36 -10.45 -9.56
C ALA A 52 3.75 -10.66 -10.96
N ILE A 53 3.01 -9.66 -11.42
CA ILE A 53 2.55 -9.49 -12.80
C ILE A 53 2.91 -8.07 -13.19
N ASP A 54 3.72 -7.87 -14.20
CA ASP A 54 4.15 -6.53 -14.67
C ASP A 54 4.52 -5.57 -13.50
N ALA A 55 5.23 -6.10 -12.47
CA ALA A 55 5.45 -5.38 -11.20
C ALA A 55 6.25 -4.08 -11.33
N ASP A 56 7.00 -3.93 -12.42
CA ASP A 56 7.82 -2.75 -12.72
C ASP A 56 7.21 -1.88 -13.85
N GLN A 57 5.97 -2.19 -14.26
CA GLN A 57 5.22 -1.36 -15.19
C GLN A 57 4.89 -0.01 -14.56
N VAL A 58 5.28 1.07 -15.22
CA VAL A 58 4.93 2.43 -14.77
C VAL A 58 3.46 2.71 -15.08
N VAL A 59 2.72 3.05 -14.04
CA VAL A 59 1.27 3.30 -14.06
C VAL A 59 0.91 4.63 -13.42
N GLN A 60 -0.29 5.14 -13.72
CA GLN A 60 -0.87 6.28 -13.00
C GLN A 60 -1.16 5.88 -11.55
N THR A 61 -0.74 6.72 -10.60
CA THR A 61 -0.93 6.42 -9.17
C THR A 61 -2.38 6.52 -8.72
N ALA A 62 -3.19 7.33 -9.37
CA ALA A 62 -4.43 7.78 -8.72
C ALA A 62 -4.14 8.21 -7.27
N SER A 63 -5.03 7.89 -6.32
CA SER A 63 -4.88 8.29 -4.91
C SER A 63 -3.92 7.44 -4.08
N VAL A 64 -3.30 6.38 -4.60
CA VAL A 64 -2.31 5.63 -3.80
C VAL A 64 -1.03 6.43 -3.55
N ILE A 65 -0.77 7.48 -4.35
CA ILE A 65 0.35 8.42 -4.11
C ILE A 65 0.26 9.11 -2.74
N LYS A 66 -0.93 9.21 -2.15
CA LYS A 66 -1.16 9.78 -0.81
C LYS A 66 -0.39 9.03 0.29
N LEU A 67 0.04 7.79 0.02
CA LEU A 67 0.95 7.05 0.91
C LEU A 67 2.32 7.73 1.04
N THR A 68 2.83 8.32 -0.04
CA THR A 68 4.10 9.06 0.01
C THR A 68 3.98 10.37 0.78
N VAL A 69 2.83 11.05 0.69
CA VAL A 69 2.53 12.25 1.50
C VAL A 69 2.42 11.88 2.97
N LEU A 70 1.70 10.78 3.29
CA LEU A 70 1.60 10.26 4.65
C LEU A 70 2.99 9.92 5.22
N PHE A 71 3.83 9.22 4.45
CA PHE A 71 5.15 8.81 4.90
C PHE A 71 6.06 10.02 5.17
N GLU A 72 6.06 11.04 4.30
CA GLU A 72 6.81 12.27 4.57
C GLU A 72 6.27 13.04 5.77
N ALA A 73 4.94 13.06 5.97
CA ALA A 73 4.35 13.67 7.17
C ALA A 73 4.83 12.96 8.45
N MET A 74 4.86 11.61 8.46
CA MET A 74 5.42 10.84 9.58
C MET A 74 6.87 11.20 9.87
N GLU A 75 7.69 11.33 8.82
CA GLU A 75 9.09 11.72 8.95
C GLU A 75 9.29 13.16 9.46
N GLN A 76 8.43 14.08 9.04
CA GLN A 76 8.48 15.46 9.55
C GLN A 76 8.05 15.52 11.01
N VAL A 77 7.06 14.72 11.42
CA VAL A 77 6.66 14.62 12.84
C VAL A 77 7.81 14.01 13.66
N ARG A 78 8.45 12.95 13.18
CA ARG A 78 9.61 12.35 13.79
C ARG A 78 10.75 13.37 13.98
N ALA A 79 10.99 14.19 12.99
CA ALA A 79 12.04 15.20 12.99
C ALA A 79 11.66 16.49 13.77
N GLY A 80 10.47 16.57 14.38
CA GLY A 80 9.98 17.76 15.08
C GLY A 80 9.70 18.96 14.15
N LYS A 81 9.61 18.74 12.83
CA LYS A 81 9.27 19.78 11.82
C LYS A 81 7.77 19.98 11.66
N ALA A 82 6.99 19.00 12.08
CA ALA A 82 5.54 19.03 12.13
C ALA A 82 5.05 18.35 13.41
N HIS A 83 3.83 18.70 13.83
CA HIS A 83 3.16 18.07 14.96
C HIS A 83 1.76 17.64 14.53
N TRP A 84 1.24 16.58 15.15
CA TRP A 84 -0.10 16.06 14.81
C TRP A 84 -1.22 17.08 15.04
N ASP A 85 -1.04 17.99 15.98
CA ASP A 85 -1.98 19.06 16.38
C ASP A 85 -1.71 20.40 15.68
N ASP A 86 -0.72 20.48 14.77
CA ASP A 86 -0.53 21.67 13.94
C ASP A 86 -1.83 22.07 13.25
N LYS A 87 -2.15 23.36 13.31
CA LYS A 87 -3.38 23.89 12.71
C LYS A 87 -3.24 24.06 11.21
N VAL A 88 -4.21 23.50 10.49
CA VAL A 88 -4.34 23.57 9.04
C VAL A 88 -5.71 24.17 8.71
N ALA A 89 -5.71 25.33 8.08
CA ALA A 89 -6.94 26.03 7.75
C ALA A 89 -7.43 25.65 6.34
N LEU A 90 -8.70 25.26 6.25
CA LEU A 90 -9.47 25.27 5.01
C LEU A 90 -9.96 26.68 4.76
N LYS A 91 -9.54 27.29 3.68
CA LYS A 91 -9.91 28.66 3.27
C LYS A 91 -10.95 28.65 2.15
N PRO A 92 -11.73 29.70 1.97
CA PRO A 92 -12.55 29.86 0.77
C PRO A 92 -11.72 29.66 -0.50
N GLY A 93 -12.17 28.78 -1.42
CA GLY A 93 -11.48 28.45 -2.67
C GLY A 93 -10.48 27.30 -2.60
N ASP A 94 -10.23 26.70 -1.42
CA ASP A 94 -9.36 25.52 -1.30
C ASP A 94 -10.08 24.23 -1.72
N ALA A 95 -11.40 24.21 -1.66
CA ALA A 95 -12.21 23.05 -2.02
C ALA A 95 -11.94 22.58 -3.44
N VAL A 96 -11.72 21.29 -3.61
CA VAL A 96 -11.59 20.63 -4.93
C VAL A 96 -12.52 19.44 -5.00
N SER A 97 -13.10 19.22 -6.17
CA SER A 97 -14.07 18.14 -6.41
C SER A 97 -13.43 16.74 -6.39
N GLY A 98 -14.28 15.74 -6.35
CA GLY A 98 -13.94 14.31 -6.39
C GLY A 98 -14.17 13.63 -5.04
N SER A 99 -13.19 12.83 -4.59
CA SER A 99 -13.32 12.08 -3.33
C SER A 99 -13.25 12.98 -2.11
N GLY A 100 -13.98 12.59 -1.06
CA GLY A 100 -13.92 13.21 0.26
C GLY A 100 -15.12 14.06 0.62
N VAL A 101 -15.04 14.71 1.77
CA VAL A 101 -16.15 15.46 2.39
C VAL A 101 -15.83 16.94 2.65
N LEU A 102 -14.54 17.33 2.68
CA LEU A 102 -14.17 18.73 2.97
C LEU A 102 -14.69 19.72 1.95
N MET A 103 -14.91 19.28 0.70
CA MET A 103 -15.50 20.16 -0.32
C MET A 103 -16.94 20.59 -0.03
N PHE A 104 -17.62 19.94 0.93
CA PHE A 104 -18.98 20.25 1.35
C PHE A 104 -19.03 21.03 2.68
N MET A 105 -17.86 21.27 3.31
CA MET A 105 -17.77 21.98 4.57
C MET A 105 -17.64 23.48 4.32
N ASP A 106 -18.21 24.26 5.25
CA ASP A 106 -18.10 25.71 5.21
C ASP A 106 -16.69 26.17 5.59
N ALA A 107 -16.14 27.10 4.82
CA ALA A 107 -14.88 27.76 5.11
C ALA A 107 -15.13 29.18 5.67
N PRO A 108 -14.28 29.68 6.60
CA PRO A 108 -13.07 29.04 7.10
C PRO A 108 -13.32 27.94 8.11
N LEU A 109 -12.56 26.84 8.04
CA LEU A 109 -12.57 25.74 9.00
C LEU A 109 -11.13 25.42 9.41
N GLU A 110 -10.87 25.26 10.70
CA GLU A 110 -9.58 24.86 11.24
C GLU A 110 -9.60 23.39 11.64
N LEU A 111 -8.62 22.64 11.11
CA LEU A 111 -8.39 21.24 11.37
C LEU A 111 -7.00 21.04 11.98
N THR A 112 -6.73 19.89 12.57
CA THR A 112 -5.36 19.49 12.89
C THR A 112 -4.71 18.79 11.68
N LEU A 113 -3.37 18.78 11.61
CA LEU A 113 -2.65 18.00 10.59
C LEU A 113 -3.09 16.54 10.62
N LYS A 114 -3.30 15.98 11.82
CA LYS A 114 -3.79 14.60 11.99
C LYS A 114 -5.18 14.41 11.37
N ASP A 115 -6.11 15.35 11.54
CA ASP A 115 -7.44 15.27 10.95
C ASP A 115 -7.37 15.33 9.43
N VAL A 116 -6.56 16.24 8.88
CA VAL A 116 -6.32 16.38 7.44
C VAL A 116 -5.76 15.09 6.85
N LEU A 117 -4.72 14.51 7.48
CA LEU A 117 -4.14 13.24 7.03
C LEU A 117 -5.12 12.07 7.19
N THR A 118 -5.95 12.09 8.23
CA THR A 118 -7.00 11.08 8.42
C THR A 118 -8.00 11.12 7.27
N LEU A 119 -8.52 12.29 6.92
CA LEU A 119 -9.43 12.47 5.79
C LEU A 119 -8.77 12.09 4.46
N MET A 120 -7.52 12.49 4.26
CA MET A 120 -6.72 12.13 3.07
C MET A 120 -6.62 10.62 2.89
N ILE A 121 -6.42 9.85 3.95
CA ILE A 121 -6.23 8.40 3.88
C ILE A 121 -7.57 7.66 3.92
N VAL A 122 -8.42 7.92 4.93
CA VAL A 122 -9.65 7.16 5.19
C VAL A 122 -10.70 7.39 4.09
N MET A 123 -10.93 8.65 3.74
CA MET A 123 -11.94 9.07 2.74
C MET A 123 -11.31 9.38 1.38
N SER A 124 -10.00 9.25 1.25
CA SER A 124 -9.28 9.71 0.07
C SER A 124 -9.58 11.17 -0.30
N ASP A 125 -9.86 12.03 0.68
CA ASP A 125 -10.30 13.42 0.48
C ASP A 125 -9.29 14.23 -0.31
N ASN A 126 -9.74 14.81 -1.42
CA ASN A 126 -8.88 15.55 -2.35
C ASN A 126 -8.51 16.94 -1.80
N THR A 127 -9.45 17.59 -1.13
CA THR A 127 -9.19 18.89 -0.48
C THR A 127 -8.20 18.71 0.66
N ALA A 128 -8.41 17.70 1.52
CA ALA A 128 -7.46 17.34 2.58
C ALA A 128 -6.08 16.99 2.02
N THR A 129 -6.02 16.33 0.86
CA THR A 129 -4.74 16.01 0.21
C THR A 129 -3.96 17.28 -0.15
N ASN A 130 -4.63 18.26 -0.75
CA ASN A 130 -3.99 19.52 -1.10
C ASN A 130 -3.53 20.29 0.14
N LEU A 131 -4.36 20.35 1.19
CA LEU A 131 -3.99 20.96 2.46
C LEU A 131 -2.78 20.25 3.12
N ALA A 132 -2.72 18.92 3.03
CA ALA A 132 -1.56 18.15 3.51
C ALA A 132 -0.30 18.49 2.70
N ILE A 133 -0.39 18.53 1.36
CA ILE A 133 0.73 18.88 0.49
C ILE A 133 1.20 20.31 0.76
N ASP A 134 0.29 21.26 1.00
CA ASP A 134 0.65 22.64 1.33
C ASP A 134 1.38 22.74 2.68
N ARG A 135 1.01 21.91 3.68
CA ARG A 135 1.68 21.88 5.00
C ARG A 135 3.01 21.14 4.98
N ILE A 136 3.10 20.03 4.25
CA ILE A 136 4.26 19.13 4.23
C ILE A 136 5.27 19.51 3.16
N GLY A 137 4.81 20.03 2.01
CA GLY A 137 5.64 20.43 0.87
C GLY A 137 5.72 19.33 -0.20
N LEU A 138 5.36 19.69 -1.43
CA LEU A 138 5.43 18.77 -2.58
C LEU A 138 6.88 18.33 -2.85
N ASP A 139 7.82 19.26 -2.79
CA ASP A 139 9.25 18.97 -3.01
C ASP A 139 9.81 18.06 -1.91
N ALA A 140 9.35 18.23 -0.65
CA ALA A 140 9.75 17.35 0.44
C ALA A 140 9.26 15.91 0.21
N VAL A 141 8.03 15.74 -0.28
CA VAL A 141 7.50 14.43 -0.67
C VAL A 141 8.37 13.80 -1.77
N ASN A 142 8.70 14.55 -2.83
CA ASN A 142 9.53 14.01 -3.92
C ASN A 142 10.98 13.75 -3.49
N ALA A 143 11.55 14.58 -2.61
CA ALA A 143 12.85 14.31 -2.01
C ALA A 143 12.84 13.01 -1.18
N ARG A 144 11.75 12.74 -0.46
CA ARG A 144 11.57 11.49 0.28
C ARG A 144 11.43 10.28 -0.64
N ILE A 145 10.68 10.41 -1.73
CA ILE A 145 10.55 9.38 -2.77
C ILE A 145 11.96 9.03 -3.33
N ALA A 146 12.74 10.04 -3.69
CA ALA A 146 14.11 9.86 -4.18
C ALA A 146 15.03 9.21 -3.13
N TRP A 147 14.94 9.63 -1.85
CA TRP A 147 15.68 9.02 -0.75
C TRP A 147 15.35 7.54 -0.56
N MET A 148 14.10 7.15 -0.76
CA MET A 148 13.69 5.74 -0.73
C MET A 148 14.22 4.93 -1.93
N GLY A 149 14.84 5.58 -2.92
CA GLY A 149 15.34 4.94 -4.14
C GLY A 149 14.22 4.54 -5.11
N LEU A 150 13.07 5.19 -5.04
CA LEU A 150 11.92 4.94 -5.91
C LEU A 150 12.06 5.79 -7.18
N LYS A 151 12.61 5.18 -8.24
CA LYS A 151 13.00 5.90 -9.47
C LYS A 151 11.81 6.22 -10.37
N ASP A 152 10.79 5.37 -10.32
CA ASP A 152 9.60 5.45 -11.17
C ASP A 152 8.39 6.03 -10.44
N THR A 153 8.55 6.43 -9.17
CA THR A 153 7.50 7.10 -8.38
C THR A 153 7.74 8.61 -8.33
N HIS A 154 6.70 9.38 -8.65
CA HIS A 154 6.76 10.85 -8.60
C HIS A 154 5.38 11.46 -8.37
N LEU A 155 5.29 12.48 -7.51
CA LEU A 155 4.11 13.33 -7.31
C LEU A 155 4.31 14.63 -8.09
N TYR A 156 3.50 14.85 -9.14
CA TYR A 156 3.70 16.00 -10.03
C TYR A 156 3.08 17.29 -9.52
N LYS A 157 1.91 17.25 -8.93
CA LYS A 157 1.13 18.45 -8.61
C LYS A 157 0.06 18.18 -7.55
N LYS A 158 -0.60 19.23 -7.10
CA LYS A 158 -1.81 19.15 -6.30
C LYS A 158 -3.02 18.71 -7.14
N ILE A 159 -4.01 18.09 -6.51
CA ILE A 159 -5.23 17.59 -7.16
C ILE A 159 -6.08 18.77 -7.64
N GLY A 160 -6.56 18.69 -8.88
CA GLY A 160 -7.42 19.75 -9.44
C GLY A 160 -6.76 21.12 -9.64
N LYS A 161 -5.45 21.22 -9.38
CA LYS A 161 -4.68 22.44 -9.59
C LYS A 161 -3.72 22.29 -10.78
N PRO A 162 -3.36 23.36 -11.46
CA PRO A 162 -2.28 23.32 -12.46
C PRO A 162 -0.96 22.88 -11.81
N ALA A 163 -0.07 22.37 -12.64
CA ALA A 163 1.30 22.12 -12.20
C ALA A 163 2.04 23.46 -11.96
N GLU A 164 2.89 23.47 -10.94
CA GLU A 164 3.72 24.63 -10.62
C GLU A 164 5.15 24.38 -11.13
N GLY A 165 5.68 25.35 -11.91
CA GLY A 165 7.02 25.28 -12.48
C GLY A 165 7.17 24.29 -13.66
N PRO A 166 8.42 24.03 -14.09
CA PRO A 166 8.70 23.09 -15.17
C PRO A 166 8.33 21.67 -14.80
N MET A 167 7.54 20.99 -15.66
CA MET A 167 7.13 19.60 -15.44
C MET A 167 7.93 18.64 -16.34
N PRO A 168 8.22 17.43 -15.86
CA PRO A 168 8.71 16.35 -16.71
C PRO A 168 7.76 16.09 -17.87
N GLY A 169 8.31 15.72 -19.05
CA GLY A 169 7.53 15.55 -20.27
C GLY A 169 6.46 14.46 -20.23
N ASP A 170 6.54 13.56 -19.26
CA ASP A 170 5.58 12.49 -19.05
C ASP A 170 4.41 12.85 -18.10
N GLN A 171 4.42 14.05 -17.49
CA GLN A 171 3.37 14.50 -16.57
C GLN A 171 1.98 14.45 -17.18
N ALA A 172 1.83 14.84 -18.46
CA ALA A 172 0.53 14.81 -19.14
C ALA A 172 -0.06 13.39 -19.23
N LYS A 173 0.80 12.36 -19.37
CA LYS A 173 0.41 10.94 -19.40
C LYS A 173 -0.02 10.45 -18.02
N PHE A 174 0.67 10.85 -16.97
CA PHE A 174 0.48 10.30 -15.63
C PHE A 174 -0.35 11.20 -14.69
N GLY A 175 -0.66 12.42 -15.11
CA GLY A 175 -1.56 13.32 -14.38
C GLY A 175 -1.04 13.76 -13.01
N LEU A 176 -1.60 13.20 -11.93
CA LEU A 176 -1.23 13.51 -10.55
C LEU A 176 0.15 12.95 -10.19
N GLY A 177 0.42 11.72 -10.63
CA GLY A 177 1.66 11.03 -10.29
C GLY A 177 1.79 9.69 -10.99
N LYS A 178 3.01 9.17 -11.01
CA LYS A 178 3.37 7.84 -11.53
C LYS A 178 4.02 6.99 -10.45
N THR A 179 3.96 5.67 -10.64
CA THR A 179 4.63 4.67 -9.79
C THR A 179 4.68 3.32 -10.50
N THR A 180 5.32 2.34 -9.86
CA THR A 180 5.18 0.92 -10.20
C THR A 180 4.55 0.15 -9.03
N PRO A 181 3.90 -1.01 -9.25
CA PRO A 181 3.42 -1.86 -8.17
C PRO A 181 4.50 -2.15 -7.12
N ARG A 182 5.70 -2.52 -7.57
CA ARG A 182 6.83 -2.83 -6.68
C ARG A 182 7.23 -1.64 -5.80
N GLU A 183 7.34 -0.46 -6.39
CA GLU A 183 7.75 0.72 -5.63
C GLU A 183 6.70 1.15 -4.61
N MET A 184 5.42 1.12 -4.98
CA MET A 184 4.35 1.48 -4.06
C MET A 184 4.19 0.44 -2.93
N ALA A 185 4.43 -0.85 -3.22
CA ALA A 185 4.51 -1.87 -2.17
C ALA A 185 5.64 -1.58 -1.17
N ARG A 186 6.80 -1.10 -1.64
CA ARG A 186 7.91 -0.69 -0.75
C ARG A 186 7.54 0.49 0.16
N VAL A 187 6.76 1.45 -0.33
CA VAL A 187 6.25 2.55 0.52
C VAL A 187 5.38 1.98 1.63
N MET A 188 4.43 1.11 1.29
CA MET A 188 3.54 0.49 2.27
C MET A 188 4.31 -0.41 3.26
N GLU A 189 5.28 -1.19 2.78
CA GLU A 189 6.14 -2.01 3.63
C GLU A 189 6.90 -1.16 4.66
N ARG A 190 7.48 -0.02 4.25
CA ARG A 190 8.17 0.90 5.16
C ARG A 190 7.23 1.45 6.23
N ILE A 191 6.02 1.83 5.86
CA ILE A 191 5.01 2.29 6.83
C ILE A 191 4.71 1.18 7.83
N GLY A 192 4.46 -0.04 7.37
CA GLY A 192 4.13 -1.17 8.23
C GLY A 192 5.28 -1.59 9.14
N ARG A 193 6.49 -1.69 8.61
CA ARG A 193 7.71 -1.98 9.37
C ARG A 193 8.13 -0.83 10.29
N CYS A 194 7.45 0.31 10.20
CA CYS A 194 7.85 1.52 10.92
C CYS A 194 9.31 1.91 10.65
N GLU A 195 9.70 1.86 9.38
CA GLU A 195 11.07 2.15 8.96
C GLU A 195 11.25 3.65 8.72
N LEU A 196 11.11 4.43 9.80
CA LEU A 196 11.34 5.87 9.79
C LEU A 196 12.84 6.15 9.95
N ALA A 197 13.37 7.04 9.13
CA ALA A 197 14.72 7.57 9.23
C ALA A 197 14.83 8.84 8.39
N GLY A 198 15.51 9.84 8.90
CA GLY A 198 15.83 11.03 8.13
C GLY A 198 16.65 10.70 6.87
N PRO A 199 16.76 11.61 5.90
CA PRO A 199 17.47 11.36 4.64
C PRO A 199 18.94 10.94 4.81
N GLN A 200 19.54 11.26 5.94
CA GLN A 200 20.96 10.99 6.25
C GLN A 200 21.15 10.00 7.41
N GLU A 201 20.06 9.47 7.95
CA GLU A 201 20.12 8.54 9.08
C GLU A 201 20.10 7.08 8.61
N THR A 202 20.87 6.24 9.27
CA THR A 202 20.73 4.78 9.15
C THR A 202 19.58 4.30 10.01
N ARG A 203 18.85 3.29 9.52
CA ARG A 203 17.76 2.68 10.27
C ARG A 203 18.29 2.02 11.54
N GLY A 204 17.63 2.33 12.65
CA GLY A 204 17.86 1.71 13.95
C GLY A 204 16.66 0.87 14.41
N PRO A 205 16.69 0.35 15.63
CA PRO A 205 15.52 -0.23 16.28
C PRO A 205 14.38 0.79 16.38
N ILE A 206 13.14 0.32 16.32
CA ILE A 206 11.95 1.17 16.47
C ILE A 206 11.94 1.72 17.90
N SER A 207 12.00 3.04 18.03
CA SER A 207 11.84 3.73 19.32
C SER A 207 10.36 3.77 19.71
N GLU A 208 10.08 4.01 20.99
CA GLU A 208 8.70 4.21 21.46
C GLU A 208 8.03 5.40 20.75
N ALA A 209 8.77 6.47 20.52
CA ALA A 209 8.30 7.64 19.76
C ALA A 209 7.96 7.29 18.30
N ASP A 210 8.82 6.54 17.61
CA ASP A 210 8.56 6.09 16.24
C ASP A 210 7.34 5.15 16.21
N ALA A 211 7.23 4.23 17.17
CA ALA A 211 6.08 3.33 17.28
C ALA A 211 4.77 4.11 17.47
N ALA A 212 4.77 5.19 18.24
CA ALA A 212 3.60 6.04 18.40
C ALA A 212 3.20 6.73 17.08
N ILE A 213 4.18 7.25 16.31
CA ILE A 213 3.94 7.86 15.00
C ILE A 213 3.37 6.83 14.02
N CYS A 214 3.99 5.66 13.92
CA CYS A 214 3.56 4.59 13.03
C CYS A 214 2.19 4.03 13.42
N GLY A 215 1.87 4.00 14.73
CA GLY A 215 0.55 3.62 15.22
C GLY A 215 -0.57 4.54 14.74
N VAL A 216 -0.32 5.84 14.67
CA VAL A 216 -1.26 6.82 14.10
C VAL A 216 -1.52 6.52 12.61
N ALA A 217 -0.48 6.34 11.82
CA ALA A 217 -0.59 6.04 10.40
C ALA A 217 -1.29 4.69 10.15
N MET A 218 -0.93 3.66 10.90
CA MET A 218 -1.57 2.34 10.79
C MET A 218 -3.05 2.41 11.14
N LYS A 219 -3.43 3.20 12.16
CA LYS A 219 -4.83 3.42 12.51
C LYS A 219 -5.60 4.07 11.35
N MET A 220 -5.03 5.08 10.66
CA MET A 220 -5.64 5.69 9.49
C MET A 220 -5.87 4.65 8.38
N LEU A 221 -4.86 3.87 8.03
CA LEU A 221 -4.90 2.87 6.95
C LEU A 221 -5.89 1.73 7.25
N ARG A 222 -6.00 1.26 8.51
CA ARG A 222 -6.95 0.23 8.93
C ARG A 222 -8.40 0.69 8.87
N ASN A 223 -8.65 2.00 8.88
CA ASN A 223 -9.98 2.60 8.80
C ASN A 223 -10.31 3.08 7.37
N GLN A 224 -9.64 2.57 6.34
CA GLN A 224 -10.00 2.83 4.95
C GLN A 224 -11.50 2.59 4.73
N PHE A 225 -12.20 3.63 4.25
CA PHE A 225 -13.65 3.58 4.02
C PHE A 225 -14.03 2.74 2.79
N TYR A 226 -13.24 2.84 1.70
CA TYR A 226 -13.49 2.11 0.46
C TYR A 226 -12.94 0.68 0.57
N ARG A 227 -13.84 -0.32 0.54
CA ARG A 227 -13.50 -1.72 0.79
C ARG A 227 -13.84 -2.65 -0.37
N ASP A 228 -14.11 -2.08 -1.56
CA ASP A 228 -14.56 -2.82 -2.75
C ASP A 228 -13.43 -3.48 -3.54
N THR A 229 -12.18 -3.30 -3.11
CA THR A 229 -10.95 -3.84 -3.72
C THR A 229 -10.37 -5.00 -2.90
N ILE A 230 -9.15 -4.90 -2.38
CA ILE A 230 -8.48 -5.99 -1.64
C ILE A 230 -9.38 -6.61 -0.56
N PRO A 231 -10.06 -5.85 0.32
CA PRO A 231 -10.84 -6.44 1.41
C PRO A 231 -12.14 -7.14 0.96
N ARG A 232 -12.65 -6.86 -0.23
CA ARG A 232 -13.99 -7.26 -0.70
C ARG A 232 -14.36 -8.72 -0.48
N TYR A 233 -13.44 -9.65 -0.76
CA TYR A 233 -13.67 -11.07 -0.64
C TYR A 233 -12.94 -11.74 0.53
N LEU A 234 -12.43 -10.92 1.46
CA LEU A 234 -11.68 -11.41 2.63
C LEU A 234 -12.51 -11.47 3.90
N GLU A 235 -13.78 -11.05 3.89
CA GLU A 235 -14.63 -10.98 5.09
C GLU A 235 -14.65 -12.29 5.89
N LYS A 236 -14.80 -13.43 5.21
CA LYS A 236 -14.81 -14.74 5.86
C LYS A 236 -13.43 -15.21 6.35
N LEU A 237 -12.37 -14.60 5.84
CA LEU A 237 -10.98 -14.86 6.20
C LEU A 237 -10.48 -13.89 7.26
N ASP A 238 -11.11 -12.72 7.41
CA ASP A 238 -10.75 -11.73 8.41
C ASP A 238 -11.40 -12.06 9.76
N GLN A 239 -10.61 -12.55 10.68
CA GLN A 239 -11.02 -12.95 12.04
C GLN A 239 -10.67 -11.86 13.07
N THR A 240 -10.49 -10.63 12.61
CA THR A 240 -10.17 -9.49 13.47
C THR A 240 -11.37 -9.13 14.33
N GLU A 241 -11.21 -9.18 15.64
CA GLU A 241 -12.29 -8.87 16.61
C GLU A 241 -12.71 -7.40 16.59
N SER A 242 -11.78 -6.49 16.29
CA SER A 242 -12.03 -5.05 16.26
C SER A 242 -11.28 -4.38 15.11
N GLY A 243 -12.02 -3.69 14.28
CA GLY A 243 -11.49 -3.03 13.09
C GLY A 243 -11.27 -4.00 11.93
N SER A 244 -10.16 -3.87 11.21
CA SER A 244 -9.82 -4.67 10.04
C SER A 244 -8.43 -5.28 10.15
N GLY A 245 -8.27 -6.50 9.64
CA GLY A 245 -6.98 -7.16 9.40
C GLY A 245 -6.28 -6.66 8.14
N THR A 246 -6.85 -5.65 7.48
CA THR A 246 -6.30 -4.98 6.30
C THR A 246 -6.10 -3.49 6.58
N ALA A 247 -4.89 -2.99 6.34
CA ALA A 247 -4.56 -1.58 6.33
C ALA A 247 -4.23 -1.18 4.89
N SER A 248 -5.02 -0.29 4.26
CA SER A 248 -4.89 -0.03 2.83
C SER A 248 -5.10 1.42 2.42
N LYS A 249 -4.70 1.72 1.19
CA LYS A 249 -5.01 2.96 0.46
C LYS A 249 -5.43 2.63 -0.96
N THR A 250 -6.66 2.99 -1.28
CA THR A 250 -7.23 2.84 -2.62
C THR A 250 -6.89 3.99 -3.54
N GLY A 251 -7.00 3.76 -4.85
CA GLY A 251 -6.85 4.79 -5.87
C GLY A 251 -7.71 4.49 -7.10
N SER A 252 -8.45 5.49 -7.60
CA SER A 252 -9.35 5.33 -8.73
C SER A 252 -9.28 6.52 -9.68
N LEU A 253 -9.22 6.23 -10.98
CA LEU A 253 -9.45 7.13 -12.11
C LEU A 253 -10.41 6.41 -13.08
N ASN A 254 -10.87 7.09 -14.13
CA ASN A 254 -11.84 6.49 -15.06
C ASN A 254 -11.43 5.10 -15.54
N ALA A 255 -10.19 4.92 -16.00
CA ALA A 255 -9.68 3.65 -16.51
C ALA A 255 -8.59 3.01 -15.62
N VAL A 256 -8.51 3.39 -14.33
CA VAL A 256 -7.54 2.86 -13.37
C VAL A 256 -8.24 2.55 -12.06
N ARG A 257 -7.95 1.37 -11.49
CA ARG A 257 -8.24 1.02 -10.11
C ARG A 257 -6.97 0.51 -9.45
N ALA A 258 -6.77 0.86 -8.21
CA ALA A 258 -5.60 0.44 -7.46
C ALA A 258 -5.94 0.24 -5.97
N ASP A 259 -5.24 -0.67 -5.34
CA ASP A 259 -5.21 -0.77 -3.88
C ASP A 259 -3.83 -1.25 -3.42
N VAL A 260 -3.31 -0.58 -2.40
CA VAL A 260 -2.02 -0.90 -1.79
C VAL A 260 -2.26 -1.16 -0.31
N ALA A 261 -1.90 -2.36 0.15
CA ALA A 261 -2.32 -2.83 1.47
C ALA A 261 -1.23 -3.62 2.21
N ILE A 262 -1.36 -3.62 3.54
CA ILE A 262 -0.76 -4.64 4.42
C ILE A 262 -1.89 -5.46 5.01
N LEU A 263 -1.77 -6.77 4.92
CA LEU A 263 -2.68 -7.73 5.52
C LEU A 263 -1.98 -8.50 6.64
N ALA A 264 -2.70 -8.64 7.75
CA ALA A 264 -2.26 -9.38 8.93
C ALA A 264 -2.46 -10.90 8.76
N GLY A 265 -1.78 -11.53 7.82
CA GLY A 265 -1.87 -12.99 7.65
C GLY A 265 -1.44 -13.74 8.91
N LYS A 266 -2.19 -14.76 9.31
CA LYS A 266 -1.84 -15.61 10.46
C LYS A 266 -0.53 -16.39 10.27
N THR A 267 -0.09 -16.53 9.03
CA THR A 267 1.21 -17.13 8.66
C THR A 267 2.31 -16.10 8.49
N GLY A 268 2.02 -14.82 8.71
CA GLY A 268 2.90 -13.67 8.58
C GLY A 268 2.28 -12.54 7.78
N PRO A 269 2.74 -11.29 8.01
CA PRO A 269 2.21 -10.12 7.32
C PRO A 269 2.53 -10.16 5.83
N MET A 270 1.60 -9.67 5.03
CA MET A 270 1.67 -9.63 3.56
C MET A 270 1.48 -8.21 3.08
N VAL A 271 2.26 -7.77 2.09
CA VAL A 271 2.10 -6.49 1.40
C VAL A 271 1.60 -6.76 -0.01
N PHE A 272 0.63 -5.96 -0.43
CA PHE A 272 0.02 -5.99 -1.75
C PHE A 272 0.09 -4.61 -2.40
N SER A 273 0.32 -4.60 -3.69
CA SER A 273 0.17 -3.41 -4.55
C SER A 273 -0.39 -3.89 -5.87
N ILE A 274 -1.68 -3.65 -6.11
CA ILE A 274 -2.41 -4.19 -7.24
C ILE A 274 -3.06 -3.04 -8.00
N PHE A 275 -2.81 -3.01 -9.30
CA PHE A 275 -3.37 -2.04 -10.24
C PHE A 275 -4.08 -2.77 -11.36
N THR A 276 -5.24 -2.25 -11.75
CA THR A 276 -5.84 -2.49 -13.06
C THR A 276 -5.87 -1.16 -13.80
N TYR A 277 -5.48 -1.16 -15.06
CA TYR A 277 -5.34 0.06 -15.86
C TYR A 277 -5.70 -0.21 -17.32
N GLU A 278 -5.95 0.85 -18.09
CA GLU A 278 -6.53 0.74 -19.43
C GLU A 278 -7.85 -0.04 -19.40
N ASN A 279 -8.59 0.07 -18.28
CA ASN A 279 -9.82 -0.65 -18.04
C ASN A 279 -10.89 -0.24 -19.07
N LYS A 280 -11.61 -1.21 -19.60
CA LYS A 280 -12.78 -0.95 -20.47
C LYS A 280 -13.99 -0.55 -19.65
N ASP A 281 -14.15 -1.13 -18.46
CA ASP A 281 -15.13 -0.69 -17.48
C ASP A 281 -14.63 0.56 -16.76
N THR A 282 -15.24 1.70 -17.09
CA THR A 282 -14.95 3.01 -16.47
C THR A 282 -16.01 3.42 -15.44
N GLY A 283 -16.94 2.53 -15.10
CA GLY A 283 -18.00 2.77 -14.13
C GLY A 283 -17.49 3.04 -12.72
N TRP A 284 -18.32 3.75 -11.94
CA TRP A 284 -18.04 4.09 -10.53
C TRP A 284 -19.00 3.34 -9.60
N THR A 285 -19.19 2.07 -9.85
CA THR A 285 -20.02 1.17 -9.05
C THR A 285 -19.14 0.20 -8.27
N ALA A 286 -19.64 -0.34 -7.18
CA ALA A 286 -18.95 -1.36 -6.40
C ALA A 286 -18.63 -2.64 -7.20
N ASP A 287 -19.32 -2.88 -8.33
CA ASP A 287 -19.09 -4.02 -9.22
C ASP A 287 -18.19 -3.69 -10.41
N ASN A 288 -17.47 -2.55 -10.36
CA ASN A 288 -16.47 -2.21 -11.38
C ASN A 288 -15.50 -3.38 -11.59
N GLU A 289 -15.30 -3.79 -12.85
CA GLU A 289 -14.50 -4.96 -13.18
C GLU A 289 -13.06 -4.88 -12.64
N GLY A 290 -12.45 -3.68 -12.66
CA GLY A 290 -11.10 -3.47 -12.14
C GLY A 290 -11.03 -3.71 -10.63
N GLU A 291 -12.00 -3.24 -9.87
CA GLU A 291 -12.08 -3.46 -8.42
C GLU A 291 -12.32 -4.94 -8.07
N VAL A 292 -13.23 -5.58 -8.80
CA VAL A 292 -13.51 -7.02 -8.68
C VAL A 292 -12.27 -7.86 -9.01
N THR A 293 -11.50 -7.47 -10.03
CA THR A 293 -10.26 -8.16 -10.42
C THR A 293 -9.22 -8.05 -9.31
N ILE A 294 -9.00 -6.85 -8.73
CA ILE A 294 -8.12 -6.64 -7.58
C ILE A 294 -8.52 -7.55 -6.41
N ALA A 295 -9.82 -7.60 -6.10
CA ALA A 295 -10.34 -8.42 -5.01
C ALA A 295 -10.13 -9.93 -5.23
N LYS A 296 -10.33 -10.43 -6.46
CA LYS A 296 -10.07 -11.83 -6.82
C LYS A 296 -8.61 -12.21 -6.69
N LEU A 297 -7.70 -11.35 -7.18
CA LEU A 297 -6.25 -11.55 -7.07
C LEU A 297 -5.81 -11.59 -5.61
N ALA A 298 -6.25 -10.63 -4.81
CA ALA A 298 -5.92 -10.57 -3.39
C ALA A 298 -6.42 -11.81 -2.64
N ARG A 299 -7.66 -12.23 -2.88
CA ARG A 299 -8.23 -13.43 -2.28
C ARG A 299 -7.42 -14.69 -2.64
N ALA A 300 -7.05 -14.86 -3.91
CA ALA A 300 -6.26 -16.01 -4.36
C ALA A 300 -4.92 -16.11 -3.62
N ILE A 301 -4.24 -14.97 -3.41
CA ILE A 301 -2.96 -14.89 -2.70
C ILE A 301 -3.16 -15.20 -1.22
N VAL A 302 -4.17 -14.62 -0.57
CA VAL A 302 -4.44 -14.85 0.87
C VAL A 302 -4.78 -16.30 1.13
N GLU A 303 -5.64 -16.93 0.30
CA GLU A 303 -5.99 -18.36 0.42
C GLU A 303 -4.76 -19.26 0.30
N ALA A 304 -3.80 -18.90 -0.56
CA ALA A 304 -2.57 -19.67 -0.75
C ALA A 304 -1.52 -19.44 0.34
N TRP A 305 -1.35 -18.21 0.78
CA TRP A 305 -0.27 -17.84 1.71
C TRP A 305 -0.70 -17.82 3.17
N SER A 306 -1.97 -17.58 3.46
CA SER A 306 -2.52 -17.58 4.81
C SER A 306 -3.90 -18.27 4.86
N PRO A 307 -3.97 -19.58 4.59
CA PRO A 307 -5.24 -20.34 4.53
C PRO A 307 -6.00 -20.31 5.86
N ALA A 308 -5.31 -20.07 6.97
CA ALA A 308 -5.92 -19.88 8.30
C ALA A 308 -6.57 -18.48 8.46
N GLY A 309 -6.48 -17.61 7.44
CA GLY A 309 -7.05 -16.27 7.41
C GLY A 309 -6.10 -15.18 7.91
N ILE A 310 -6.68 -14.03 8.21
CA ILE A 310 -6.00 -12.83 8.69
C ILE A 310 -6.53 -12.42 10.07
N ASP A 311 -5.68 -11.77 10.89
CA ASP A 311 -6.03 -11.27 12.22
C ASP A 311 -5.27 -9.97 12.51
N GLY A 312 -5.98 -8.86 12.60
CA GLY A 312 -5.44 -7.51 12.77
C GLY A 312 -4.62 -7.26 14.03
N LYS A 313 -4.53 -8.22 14.95
CA LYS A 313 -3.65 -8.12 16.12
C LYS A 313 -2.18 -7.93 15.73
N THR A 314 -1.76 -8.44 14.56
CA THR A 314 -0.38 -8.31 14.06
C THR A 314 -0.10 -6.99 13.32
N LEU A 315 -1.11 -6.15 13.07
CA LEU A 315 -0.92 -4.82 12.45
C LEU A 315 -0.51 -3.77 13.49
N ALA A 316 0.46 -4.10 14.31
CA ALA A 316 1.16 -3.16 15.18
C ALA A 316 2.38 -2.56 14.43
N PRO A 317 2.92 -1.42 14.87
CA PRO A 317 4.17 -0.89 14.32
C PRO A 317 5.29 -1.95 14.32
N GLY A 318 5.97 -2.11 13.19
CA GLY A 318 6.99 -3.14 13.01
C GLY A 318 6.44 -4.53 12.63
N LEU A 319 5.13 -4.73 12.61
CA LEU A 319 4.46 -5.96 12.17
C LEU A 319 4.90 -7.23 12.94
N GLY A 320 5.46 -7.09 14.13
CA GLY A 320 6.02 -8.22 14.89
C GLY A 320 7.25 -8.87 14.22
N LEU A 321 7.81 -8.24 13.20
CA LEU A 321 9.00 -8.74 12.50
C LEU A 321 10.26 -8.27 13.24
N ALA A 322 11.27 -9.15 13.33
CA ALA A 322 12.60 -8.74 13.79
C ALA A 322 13.16 -7.64 12.87
N ALA A 323 13.93 -6.70 13.43
CA ALA A 323 14.64 -5.71 12.64
C ALA A 323 15.45 -6.43 11.56
N ALA A 324 15.32 -5.99 10.29
CA ALA A 324 16.06 -6.59 9.21
C ALA A 324 17.56 -6.51 9.52
N SER A 325 18.23 -7.66 9.64
CA SER A 325 19.67 -7.70 9.86
C SER A 325 20.37 -7.08 8.65
N THR A 326 21.18 -6.05 8.88
CA THR A 326 21.97 -5.36 7.86
C THR A 326 23.18 -6.20 7.40
N ASN A 327 23.05 -7.52 7.25
CA ASN A 327 24.10 -8.39 6.71
C ASN A 327 23.89 -8.63 5.22
N GLY A 328 24.09 -7.57 4.42
CA GLY A 328 24.42 -7.66 2.99
C GLY A 328 25.94 -7.55 2.85
N GLY A 329 26.67 -8.53 3.36
CA GLY A 329 28.10 -8.62 3.15
C GLY A 329 28.38 -8.81 1.67
N ALA A 330 29.09 -7.85 1.08
CA ALA A 330 29.70 -7.98 -0.22
C ALA A 330 30.61 -9.22 -0.21
N ALA A 331 30.22 -10.27 -0.94
CA ALA A 331 31.13 -11.34 -1.31
C ALA A 331 32.12 -10.75 -2.29
N ALA A 332 33.32 -10.40 -1.80
CA ALA A 332 34.46 -10.10 -2.65
C ALA A 332 34.87 -11.40 -3.36
N SER A 333 34.71 -11.42 -4.67
CA SER A 333 35.33 -12.39 -5.53
C SER A 333 36.83 -12.19 -5.51
N LYS A 334 37.57 -13.22 -5.13
CA LYS A 334 38.96 -13.40 -5.55
C LYS A 334 39.00 -14.18 -6.87
#